data_ddd4ab523d7378541d20b6417ad2363a
#
_entry.id   ddd4ab523d7378541d20b6417ad2363a
#
_cell.length_a   1.000
_cell.length_b   1.000
_cell.length_c   1.000
_cell.angle_alpha   90.00
_cell.angle_beta   90.00
_cell.angle_gamma   90.00
#
_symmetry.space_group_name_H-M   'P 1'
#
loop_
_entity.id
_entity.type
_entity.pdbx_description
1 polymer ?
#
loop_
_entity_poly.entity_id
_entity_poly.type
_entity_poly.pdbx_seq_one_letter_code
_entity_poly.pdbx_strand_id
1 'polypeptide(L)'
;MGRKGSAAGGSTTVELSVKTEFDEALDMLQGLGADRNRMMRRLLSGIGTSARSKVRKAYRSFGLGKDTGELYRSISRRVVRSGKGVIVEAKARTRDDGNVFYGYALAKGARITAKDGGYLTFRKDGKWVKVHEVKLPERDFVAKPVEDYLKTTEFRERLDSLVQKEIGKIEEKARK
;
A
#
# COMPACT_ATOMS: atom_id res chain seq x y z
N MET A 1 -26.09 -30.56 0.73
CA MET A 1 -26.18 -29.09 0.86
C MET A 1 -24.87 -28.58 1.44
N GLY A 2 -23.94 -28.16 0.59
CA GLY A 2 -22.62 -27.66 1.02
C GLY A 2 -22.66 -26.17 1.30
N ARG A 3 -22.39 -25.75 2.53
CA ARG A 3 -22.16 -24.34 2.89
C ARG A 3 -20.88 -23.87 2.25
N LYS A 4 -20.98 -22.96 1.29
CA LYS A 4 -19.85 -22.17 0.79
C LYS A 4 -19.40 -21.23 1.91
N GLY A 5 -18.26 -21.55 2.53
CA GLY A 5 -17.58 -20.62 3.42
C GLY A 5 -17.09 -19.42 2.62
N SER A 6 -17.69 -18.26 2.88
CA SER A 6 -17.22 -16.98 2.33
C SER A 6 -15.89 -16.66 2.99
N ALA A 7 -14.79 -16.85 2.25
CA ALA A 7 -13.49 -16.35 2.67
C ALA A 7 -13.52 -14.82 2.53
N ALA A 8 -13.61 -14.12 3.66
CA ALA A 8 -13.44 -12.68 3.72
C ALA A 8 -12.06 -12.33 3.15
N GLY A 9 -12.03 -11.76 1.96
CA GLY A 9 -10.81 -11.30 1.31
C GLY A 9 -10.16 -10.17 2.10
N GLY A 10 -9.21 -10.50 2.97
CA GLY A 10 -8.43 -9.52 3.71
C GLY A 10 -7.52 -8.73 2.78
N SER A 11 -7.74 -7.42 2.68
CA SER A 11 -6.82 -6.50 2.01
C SER A 11 -5.91 -5.86 3.04
N THR A 12 -4.59 -5.92 2.84
CA THR A 12 -3.66 -5.11 3.63
C THR A 12 -3.68 -3.70 3.07
N THR A 13 -4.49 -2.85 3.68
CA THR A 13 -4.71 -1.47 3.25
C THR A 13 -4.25 -0.54 4.37
N VAL A 14 -3.39 0.41 4.05
CA VAL A 14 -3.06 1.54 4.92
C VAL A 14 -3.69 2.78 4.32
N GLU A 15 -4.61 3.39 5.03
CA GLU A 15 -5.15 4.69 4.70
C GLU A 15 -4.31 5.77 5.38
N LEU A 16 -3.64 6.57 4.58
CA LEU A 16 -2.90 7.74 5.03
C LEU A 16 -3.86 8.92 5.10
N SER A 17 -4.33 9.22 6.30
CA SER A 17 -5.04 10.47 6.59
C SER A 17 -4.00 11.50 7.06
N VAL A 18 -3.55 12.34 6.17
CA VAL A 18 -2.62 13.43 6.49
C VAL A 18 -3.45 14.62 6.97
N LYS A 19 -3.91 14.58 8.24
CA LYS A 19 -4.87 15.56 8.75
C LYS A 19 -4.25 16.83 9.32
N THR A 20 -3.07 16.78 9.90
CA THR A 20 -2.59 17.88 10.76
C THR A 20 -1.65 18.88 10.10
N GLU A 21 -0.70 18.43 9.29
CA GLU A 21 0.24 19.34 8.64
C GLU A 21 -0.29 19.93 7.31
N PHE A 22 -1.30 19.29 6.74
CA PHE A 22 -1.97 19.77 5.52
C PHE A 22 -3.07 20.78 5.77
N ASP A 23 -3.70 20.79 6.93
CA ASP A 23 -4.80 21.71 7.21
C ASP A 23 -4.28 23.15 7.30
N GLU A 24 -3.09 23.38 7.88
CA GLU A 24 -2.47 24.71 7.88
C GLU A 24 -2.07 25.19 6.47
N ALA A 25 -1.46 24.30 5.68
CA ALA A 25 -1.14 24.62 4.28
C ALA A 25 -2.40 24.81 3.42
N LEU A 26 -3.50 24.13 3.77
CA LEU A 26 -4.79 24.28 3.09
C LEU A 26 -5.50 25.56 3.45
N ASP A 27 -5.38 26.02 4.68
CA ASP A 27 -5.99 27.27 5.11
C ASP A 27 -5.31 28.46 4.44
N MET A 28 -4.00 28.39 4.20
CA MET A 28 -3.28 29.36 3.35
C MET A 28 -3.79 29.40 1.90
N LEU A 29 -4.43 28.31 1.44
CA LEU A 29 -4.94 28.16 0.08
C LEU A 29 -6.46 28.36 -0.04
N GLN A 30 -7.11 28.90 0.99
CA GLN A 30 -8.57 29.09 1.01
C GLN A 30 -9.11 29.96 -0.14
N GLY A 31 -8.27 30.82 -0.71
CA GLY A 31 -8.64 31.68 -1.84
C GLY A 31 -8.71 30.99 -3.22
N LEU A 32 -8.30 29.73 -3.34
CA LEU A 32 -8.12 29.05 -4.65
C LEU A 32 -9.35 28.32 -5.20
N GLY A 33 -10.49 28.32 -4.52
CA GLY A 33 -11.74 27.75 -5.02
C GLY A 33 -11.63 26.33 -5.61
N ALA A 34 -12.06 26.15 -6.85
CA ALA A 34 -12.06 24.84 -7.54
C ALA A 34 -10.66 24.26 -7.78
N ASP A 35 -9.62 25.08 -7.88
CA ASP A 35 -8.24 24.64 -8.08
C ASP A 35 -7.65 23.99 -6.82
N ARG A 36 -8.17 24.31 -5.62
CA ARG A 36 -7.79 23.69 -4.34
C ARG A 36 -7.93 22.16 -4.38
N ASN A 37 -9.07 21.64 -4.79
CA ASN A 37 -9.32 20.20 -4.85
C ASN A 37 -8.39 19.48 -5.86
N ARG A 38 -8.11 20.14 -6.97
CA ARG A 38 -7.20 19.62 -8.00
C ARG A 38 -5.77 19.60 -7.49
N MET A 39 -5.32 20.64 -6.82
CA MET A 39 -4.02 20.74 -6.16
C MET A 39 -3.87 19.64 -5.10
N MET A 40 -4.83 19.51 -4.18
CA MET A 40 -4.82 18.45 -3.15
C MET A 40 -4.67 17.05 -3.74
N ARG A 41 -5.44 16.73 -4.77
CA ARG A 41 -5.34 15.44 -5.43
C ARG A 41 -3.94 15.19 -6.02
N ARG A 42 -3.27 16.22 -6.54
CA ARG A 42 -1.91 16.12 -7.08
C ARG A 42 -0.89 15.92 -5.97
N LEU A 43 -0.98 16.67 -4.87
CA LEU A 43 -0.12 16.53 -3.70
C LEU A 43 -0.25 15.11 -3.12
N LEU A 44 -1.46 14.66 -2.83
CA LEU A 44 -1.72 13.32 -2.31
C LEU A 44 -1.26 12.23 -3.28
N SER A 45 -1.42 12.45 -4.59
CA SER A 45 -0.90 11.54 -5.61
C SER A 45 0.63 11.44 -5.58
N GLY A 46 1.33 12.57 -5.39
CA GLY A 46 2.78 12.61 -5.26
C GLY A 46 3.27 11.87 -4.02
N ILE A 47 2.67 12.18 -2.85
CA ILE A 47 2.97 11.51 -1.59
C ILE A 47 2.70 10.00 -1.69
N GLY A 48 1.55 9.61 -2.21
CA GLY A 48 1.20 8.21 -2.38
C GLY A 48 2.19 7.46 -3.30
N THR A 49 2.79 8.16 -4.28
CA THR A 49 3.84 7.57 -5.13
C THR A 49 5.10 7.27 -4.31
N SER A 50 5.53 8.20 -3.46
CA SER A 50 6.69 8.00 -2.58
C SER A 50 6.41 6.90 -1.56
N ALA A 51 5.27 6.92 -0.89
CA ALA A 51 4.86 5.89 0.06
C ALA A 51 4.80 4.49 -0.59
N ARG A 52 4.23 4.37 -1.79
CA ARG A 52 4.25 3.11 -2.56
C ARG A 52 5.68 2.63 -2.83
N SER A 53 6.60 3.53 -3.12
CA SER A 53 8.02 3.19 -3.34
C SER A 53 8.65 2.59 -2.08
N LYS A 54 8.35 3.16 -0.89
CA LYS A 54 8.84 2.63 0.40
C LYS A 54 8.28 1.24 0.68
N VAL A 55 6.98 1.02 0.46
CA VAL A 55 6.34 -0.30 0.57
C VAL A 55 7.01 -1.33 -0.35
N ARG A 56 7.26 -0.96 -1.61
CA ARG A 56 7.95 -1.83 -2.57
C ARG A 56 9.40 -2.15 -2.18
N LYS A 57 10.10 -1.18 -1.59
CA LYS A 57 11.45 -1.38 -1.07
C LYS A 57 11.44 -2.35 0.12
N ALA A 58 10.54 -2.14 1.07
CA ALA A 58 10.35 -3.02 2.22
C ALA A 58 9.97 -4.44 1.80
N TYR A 59 9.04 -4.59 0.85
CA TYR A 59 8.66 -5.89 0.29
C TYR A 59 9.89 -6.66 -0.23
N ARG A 60 10.76 -5.98 -0.97
CA ARG A 60 12.00 -6.59 -1.49
C ARG A 60 12.99 -6.96 -0.38
N SER A 61 13.13 -6.12 0.65
CA SER A 61 14.06 -6.37 1.78
C SER A 61 13.70 -7.63 2.57
N PHE A 62 12.42 -8.02 2.58
CA PHE A 62 11.99 -9.29 3.15
C PHE A 62 12.26 -10.51 2.25
N GLY A 63 12.90 -10.34 1.10
CA GLY A 63 13.15 -11.42 0.14
C GLY A 63 11.90 -11.93 -0.56
N LEU A 64 10.80 -11.18 -0.49
CA LEU A 64 9.53 -11.52 -1.13
C LEU A 64 9.56 -11.17 -2.63
N GLY A 65 8.86 -11.95 -3.44
CA GLY A 65 8.60 -11.60 -4.85
C GLY A 65 9.56 -12.18 -5.87
N LYS A 66 10.28 -13.23 -5.54
CA LYS A 66 11.17 -13.91 -6.49
C LYS A 66 10.44 -14.81 -7.51
N ASP A 67 9.22 -15.27 -7.19
CA ASP A 67 8.52 -16.22 -8.07
C ASP A 67 7.72 -15.52 -9.18
N THR A 68 6.50 -15.07 -8.92
CA THR A 68 5.64 -14.48 -9.95
C THR A 68 5.70 -12.96 -10.01
N GLY A 69 6.11 -12.32 -8.94
CA GLY A 69 6.10 -10.87 -8.77
C GLY A 69 4.69 -10.24 -8.78
N GLU A 70 3.62 -11.04 -8.76
CA GLU A 70 2.25 -10.54 -8.80
C GLU A 70 1.93 -9.65 -7.61
N LEU A 71 2.28 -10.07 -6.38
CA LEU A 71 2.06 -9.27 -5.19
C LEU A 71 2.84 -7.94 -5.25
N TYR A 72 4.06 -7.95 -5.77
CA TYR A 72 4.83 -6.72 -5.98
C TYR A 72 4.13 -5.77 -6.97
N ARG A 73 3.62 -6.31 -8.07
CA ARG A 73 2.87 -5.52 -9.07
C ARG A 73 1.55 -5.01 -8.52
N SER A 74 0.91 -5.77 -7.62
CA SER A 74 -0.35 -5.39 -6.98
C SER A 74 -0.21 -4.24 -5.98
N ILE A 75 1.02 -3.92 -5.51
CA ILE A 75 1.24 -2.78 -4.64
C ILE A 75 0.90 -1.51 -5.42
N SER A 76 -0.23 -0.92 -5.07
CA SER A 76 -0.84 0.20 -5.77
C SER A 76 -1.12 1.36 -4.81
N ARG A 77 -1.48 2.50 -5.37
CA ARG A 77 -1.93 3.68 -4.64
C ARG A 77 -3.16 4.27 -5.30
N ARG A 78 -4.03 4.86 -4.51
CA ARG A 78 -5.15 5.66 -5.02
C ARG A 78 -5.48 6.81 -4.07
N VAL A 79 -5.84 7.95 -4.62
CA VAL A 79 -6.37 9.07 -3.83
C VAL A 79 -7.83 8.77 -3.49
N VAL A 80 -8.23 9.00 -2.24
CA VAL A 80 -9.61 8.81 -1.79
C VAL A 80 -10.54 9.78 -2.56
N ARG A 81 -11.77 9.36 -2.82
CA ARG A 81 -12.75 10.18 -3.58
C ARG A 81 -12.96 11.56 -2.97
N SER A 82 -12.95 11.68 -1.64
CA SER A 82 -13.05 12.93 -0.93
C SER A 82 -11.88 13.90 -1.19
N GLY A 83 -10.77 13.42 -1.77
CA GLY A 83 -9.54 14.21 -1.92
C GLY A 83 -8.81 14.50 -0.61
N LYS A 84 -9.18 13.85 0.50
CA LYS A 84 -8.64 14.10 1.84
C LYS A 84 -7.59 13.07 2.28
N GLY A 85 -7.26 12.10 1.44
CA GLY A 85 -6.30 11.05 1.79
C GLY A 85 -5.82 10.27 0.57
N VAL A 86 -4.79 9.46 0.80
CA VAL A 86 -4.27 8.50 -0.16
C VAL A 86 -4.19 7.12 0.48
N ILE A 87 -4.60 6.11 -0.25
CA ILE A 87 -4.53 4.72 0.16
C ILE A 87 -3.36 4.08 -0.57
N VAL A 88 -2.48 3.42 0.19
CA VAL A 88 -1.47 2.50 -0.33
C VAL A 88 -1.86 1.09 0.07
N GLU A 89 -1.96 0.21 -0.89
CA GLU A 89 -2.49 -1.13 -0.69
C GLU A 89 -1.71 -2.17 -1.48
N ALA A 90 -1.64 -3.37 -0.94
CA ALA A 90 -1.15 -4.55 -1.62
C ALA A 90 -2.32 -5.53 -1.80
N LYS A 91 -2.82 -5.64 -3.02
CA LYS A 91 -3.93 -6.55 -3.38
C LYS A 91 -3.42 -7.56 -4.38
N ALA A 92 -3.19 -8.79 -3.96
CA ALA A 92 -3.12 -9.88 -4.92
C ALA A 92 -4.54 -10.12 -5.47
N ARG A 93 -4.69 -10.16 -6.77
CA ARG A 93 -5.95 -10.62 -7.37
C ARG A 93 -6.05 -12.12 -7.13
N THR A 94 -7.14 -12.56 -6.53
CA THR A 94 -7.55 -13.97 -6.61
C THR A 94 -7.77 -14.27 -8.08
N ARG A 95 -7.05 -15.23 -8.62
CA ARG A 95 -7.49 -15.91 -9.84
C ARG A 95 -8.75 -16.72 -9.52
N ASP A 96 -9.55 -17.00 -10.51
CA ASP A 96 -10.82 -17.77 -10.40
C ASP A 96 -10.62 -19.20 -9.85
N ASP A 97 -9.37 -19.62 -9.66
CA ASP A 97 -8.95 -20.91 -9.11
C ASP A 97 -8.90 -20.98 -7.56
N GLY A 98 -9.42 -19.97 -6.87
CA GLY A 98 -9.56 -19.97 -5.40
C GLY A 98 -8.26 -19.75 -4.63
N ASN A 99 -7.22 -19.25 -5.26
CA ASN A 99 -5.95 -18.98 -4.60
C ASN A 99 -6.07 -17.90 -3.52
N VAL A 100 -5.61 -18.26 -2.33
CA VAL A 100 -5.64 -17.45 -1.10
C VAL A 100 -4.84 -16.16 -1.28
N PHE A 101 -5.36 -15.08 -0.70
CA PHE A 101 -4.71 -13.77 -0.67
C PHE A 101 -3.42 -13.80 0.16
N TYR A 102 -2.32 -14.18 -0.47
CA TYR A 102 -1.01 -14.30 0.20
C TYR A 102 -0.52 -13.00 0.84
N GLY A 103 -0.89 -11.84 0.30
CA GLY A 103 -0.43 -10.54 0.81
C GLY A 103 -0.81 -10.31 2.26
N TYR A 104 -2.03 -10.65 2.66
CA TYR A 104 -2.48 -10.52 4.04
C TYR A 104 -1.77 -11.50 4.96
N ALA A 105 -1.69 -12.77 4.54
CA ALA A 105 -1.01 -13.81 5.30
C ALA A 105 0.48 -13.49 5.52
N LEU A 106 1.15 -12.91 4.53
CA LEU A 106 2.54 -12.48 4.66
C LEU A 106 2.69 -11.25 5.55
N ALA A 107 1.76 -10.29 5.48
CA ALA A 107 1.84 -9.07 6.27
C ALA A 107 1.55 -9.30 7.76
N LYS A 108 0.55 -10.12 8.07
CA LYS A 108 0.11 -10.39 9.46
C LYS A 108 0.66 -11.69 10.05
N GLY A 109 1.40 -12.44 9.26
CA GLY A 109 1.72 -13.81 9.61
C GLY A 109 0.50 -14.73 9.45
N ALA A 110 0.75 -16.01 9.28
CA ALA A 110 -0.31 -17.00 9.18
C ALA A 110 0.18 -18.37 9.63
N ARG A 111 -0.75 -19.15 10.13
CA ARG A 111 -0.57 -20.58 10.33
C ARG A 111 -1.39 -21.30 9.26
N ILE A 112 -0.72 -22.02 8.39
CA ILE A 112 -1.34 -22.76 7.29
C ILE A 112 -1.26 -24.24 7.66
N THR A 113 -2.40 -24.87 7.82
CA THR A 113 -2.51 -26.32 8.10
C THR A 113 -3.05 -27.05 6.88
N ALA A 114 -2.60 -28.25 6.65
CA ALA A 114 -3.15 -29.12 5.62
C ALA A 114 -4.60 -29.49 5.98
N LYS A 115 -5.45 -29.60 4.96
CA LYS A 115 -6.83 -30.06 5.12
C LYS A 115 -6.86 -31.56 5.38
N ASP A 116 -7.83 -32.01 6.19
CA ASP A 116 -8.17 -33.40 6.42
C ASP A 116 -6.99 -34.30 6.83
N GLY A 117 -6.06 -33.75 7.65
CA GLY A 117 -4.89 -34.49 8.12
C GLY A 117 -3.83 -34.78 7.03
N GLY A 118 -3.99 -34.18 5.85
CA GLY A 118 -3.07 -34.31 4.73
C GLY A 118 -1.74 -33.59 4.92
N TYR A 119 -1.01 -33.41 3.83
CA TYR A 119 0.27 -32.70 3.81
C TYR A 119 0.22 -31.46 2.93
N LEU A 120 0.88 -30.40 3.36
CA LEU A 120 1.28 -29.29 2.51
C LEU A 120 2.55 -29.70 1.78
N THR A 121 2.52 -29.62 0.46
CA THR A 121 3.69 -29.97 -0.37
C THR A 121 4.14 -28.70 -1.09
N PHE A 122 5.40 -28.32 -0.90
CA PHE A 122 5.99 -27.16 -1.56
C PHE A 122 7.50 -27.38 -1.80
N ARG A 123 8.08 -26.53 -2.65
CA ARG A 123 9.49 -26.58 -2.97
C ARG A 123 10.26 -25.59 -2.10
N LYS A 124 11.28 -26.07 -1.38
CA LYS A 124 12.19 -25.25 -0.60
C LYS A 124 13.64 -25.64 -0.97
N ASP A 125 14.44 -24.66 -1.33
CA ASP A 125 15.84 -24.83 -1.71
C ASP A 125 16.05 -25.93 -2.78
N GLY A 126 15.13 -25.95 -3.76
CA GLY A 126 15.14 -26.92 -4.85
C GLY A 126 14.58 -28.31 -4.50
N LYS A 127 14.30 -28.61 -3.23
CA LYS A 127 13.77 -29.90 -2.75
C LYS A 127 12.28 -29.82 -2.42
N TRP A 128 11.57 -30.95 -2.69
CA TRP A 128 10.18 -31.08 -2.26
C TRP A 128 10.10 -31.34 -0.76
N VAL A 129 9.31 -30.55 -0.07
CA VAL A 129 9.06 -30.66 1.38
C VAL A 129 7.59 -30.98 1.61
N LYS A 130 7.30 -31.92 2.50
CA LYS A 130 5.95 -32.28 2.96
C LYS A 130 5.85 -32.01 4.45
N VAL A 131 4.90 -31.18 4.86
CA VAL A 131 4.65 -30.84 6.28
C VAL A 131 3.15 -30.75 6.54
N HIS A 132 2.72 -30.98 7.76
CA HIS A 132 1.32 -30.80 8.16
C HIS A 132 0.96 -29.32 8.36
N GLU A 133 1.94 -28.50 8.68
CA GLU A 133 1.76 -27.11 9.03
C GLU A 133 2.94 -26.25 8.61
N VAL A 134 2.64 -25.02 8.20
CA VAL A 134 3.64 -23.97 7.95
C VAL A 134 3.25 -22.73 8.75
N LYS A 135 4.17 -22.18 9.52
CA LYS A 135 4.04 -20.88 10.18
C LYS A 135 4.75 -19.83 9.33
N LEU A 136 4.00 -18.85 8.84
CA LEU A 136 4.52 -17.67 8.18
C LEU A 136 4.74 -16.58 9.25
N PRO A 137 5.96 -16.07 9.40
CA PRO A 137 6.20 -14.94 10.30
C PRO A 137 5.48 -13.68 9.80
N GLU A 138 5.07 -12.82 10.73
CA GLU A 138 4.58 -11.49 10.40
C GLU A 138 5.68 -10.67 9.73
N ARG A 139 5.32 -9.98 8.62
CA ARG A 139 6.22 -9.12 7.85
C ARG A 139 5.43 -7.90 7.42
N ASP A 140 5.31 -6.94 8.30
CA ASP A 140 4.59 -5.71 7.97
C ASP A 140 5.37 -4.86 6.96
N PHE A 141 5.19 -5.21 5.70
CA PHE A 141 5.79 -4.49 4.59
C PHE A 141 4.91 -3.35 4.04
N VAL A 142 3.71 -3.14 4.60
CA VAL A 142 2.79 -2.09 4.15
C VAL A 142 2.66 -0.97 5.17
N ALA A 143 2.17 -1.24 6.39
CA ALA A 143 1.89 -0.21 7.37
C ALA A 143 3.16 0.43 7.91
N LYS A 144 4.04 -0.38 8.51
CA LYS A 144 5.26 0.12 9.14
C LYS A 144 6.15 0.96 8.22
N PRO A 145 6.47 0.56 6.97
CA PRO A 145 7.29 1.39 6.10
C PRO A 145 6.65 2.73 5.72
N VAL A 146 5.33 2.80 5.71
CA VAL A 146 4.61 4.04 5.46
C VAL A 146 4.64 4.94 6.69
N GLU A 147 4.34 4.41 7.87
CA GLU A 147 4.42 5.13 9.15
C GLU A 147 5.83 5.66 9.41
N ASP A 148 6.86 4.83 9.18
CA ASP A 148 8.24 5.23 9.32
C ASP A 148 8.59 6.36 8.35
N TYR A 149 8.14 6.26 7.08
CA TYR A 149 8.36 7.30 6.08
C TYR A 149 7.75 8.65 6.48
N LEU A 150 6.54 8.67 7.02
CA LEU A 150 5.86 9.90 7.43
C LEU A 150 6.61 10.68 8.53
N LYS A 151 7.44 9.99 9.32
CA LYS A 151 8.24 10.58 10.39
C LYS A 151 9.59 11.15 9.91
N THR A 152 9.97 10.91 8.64
CA THR A 152 11.27 11.30 8.11
C THR A 152 11.31 12.75 7.60
N THR A 153 12.49 13.35 7.62
CA THR A 153 12.77 14.63 6.94
C THR A 153 12.53 14.51 5.44
N GLU A 154 12.84 13.36 4.82
CA GLU A 154 12.57 13.09 3.41
C GLU A 154 11.08 13.29 3.03
N PHE A 155 10.17 12.90 3.92
CA PHE A 155 8.75 13.14 3.70
C PHE A 155 8.43 14.65 3.68
N ARG A 156 8.96 15.42 4.65
CA ARG A 156 8.76 16.88 4.74
C ARG A 156 9.33 17.60 3.53
N GLU A 157 10.57 17.33 3.18
CA GLU A 157 11.21 17.88 1.99
C GLU A 157 10.43 17.56 0.70
N ARG A 158 9.92 16.33 0.60
CA ARG A 158 9.09 15.91 -0.53
C ARG A 158 7.77 16.65 -0.58
N LEU A 159 7.14 16.84 0.57
CA LEU A 159 5.90 17.60 0.69
C LEU A 159 6.12 19.05 0.25
N ASP A 160 7.14 19.71 0.80
CA ASP A 160 7.48 21.10 0.47
C ASP A 160 7.77 21.26 -1.03
N SER A 161 8.54 20.36 -1.60
CA SER A 161 8.82 20.35 -3.06
C SER A 161 7.55 20.23 -3.90
N LEU A 162 6.59 19.41 -3.48
CA LEU A 162 5.32 19.25 -4.18
C LEU A 162 4.44 20.49 -4.04
N VAL A 163 4.40 21.10 -2.87
CA VAL A 163 3.64 22.34 -2.60
C VAL A 163 4.20 23.48 -3.45
N GLN A 164 5.52 23.71 -3.42
CA GLN A 164 6.16 24.75 -4.23
C GLN A 164 5.90 24.60 -5.72
N LYS A 165 5.94 23.35 -6.21
CA LYS A 165 5.62 23.05 -7.62
C LYS A 165 4.18 23.41 -7.98
N GLU A 166 3.21 23.19 -7.10
CA GLU A 166 1.82 23.53 -7.38
C GLU A 166 1.56 25.04 -7.25
N ILE A 167 2.22 25.72 -6.31
CA ILE A 167 2.19 27.20 -6.19
C ILE A 167 2.72 27.83 -7.48
N GLY A 168 3.89 27.42 -7.97
CA GLY A 168 4.47 27.95 -9.19
C GLY A 168 3.56 27.81 -10.43
N LYS A 169 2.77 26.72 -10.50
CA LYS A 169 1.77 26.55 -11.57
C LYS A 169 0.60 27.53 -11.47
N ILE A 170 0.23 27.91 -10.24
CA ILE A 170 -0.86 28.87 -10.01
C ILE A 170 -0.39 30.27 -10.41
N GLU A 171 0.81 30.65 -10.00
CA GLU A 171 1.42 31.92 -10.38
C GLU A 171 1.59 32.07 -11.89
N GLU A 172 2.03 30.99 -12.55
CA GLU A 172 2.16 30.98 -14.03
C GLU A 172 0.80 31.19 -14.72
N LYS A 173 -0.28 30.61 -14.17
CA LYS A 173 -1.64 30.82 -14.69
C LYS A 173 -2.16 32.23 -14.44
N ALA A 174 -1.79 32.83 -13.30
CA ALA A 174 -2.24 34.19 -12.95
C ALA A 174 -1.55 35.27 -13.80
N ARG A 175 -0.41 34.94 -14.43
CA ARG A 175 0.32 35.86 -15.32
C ARG A 175 -0.15 35.81 -16.78
N LYS A 176 -0.98 34.84 -17.15
CA LYS A 176 -1.60 34.69 -18.48
C LYS A 176 -2.99 35.22 -18.51
#